data_7fd4b361832800a4b936455a6098265c
#
_entry.id   7fd4b361832800a4b936455a6098265c
#
_cell.length_a   1.000
_cell.length_b   1.000
_cell.length_c   1.000
_cell.angle_alpha   90.00
_cell.angle_beta   90.00
_cell.angle_gamma   90.00
#
_symmetry.space_group_name_H-M   'P 1'
#
loop_
_entity.id
_entity.type
_entity.pdbx_description
1 polymer ?
#
loop_
_entity_poly.entity_id
_entity_poly.type
_entity_poly.pdbx_seq_one_letter_code
_entity_poly.pdbx_strand_id
1 'polypeptide(L)'
;MTGRNYDFWLLDLDGTVVDVRQPYVHEVVGAVGDRLGVGFTDREASLIWYGPGQAREAMFARKGVDSEAFWAVFHEVDRPESRAEASYVYEDAAATVPDLQGPVGVVTHCQEYLTGPVLEALDIGDWFDTVVCCTHETGWKPDPTPVEMAVADLDTRGAQAGAMAGDGPRDVQAAHNAGLDGVHVARHDHPARAEGTPALDGATRVQTLTDLWD
;
A
#
# COMPACT_ATOMS: atom_id res chain seq x y z
N MET A 1 11.17 -21.76 -14.48
CA MET A 1 10.72 -20.39 -14.46
C MET A 1 9.42 -20.34 -15.23
N THR A 2 8.30 -20.46 -14.55
CA THR A 2 6.97 -20.41 -15.14
C THR A 2 6.35 -19.15 -14.57
N GLY A 3 6.43 -18.04 -15.31
CA GLY A 3 5.60 -16.90 -15.03
C GLY A 3 4.17 -17.42 -14.92
N ARG A 4 3.59 -17.36 -13.71
CA ARG A 4 2.19 -17.73 -13.56
C ARG A 4 1.39 -16.69 -14.31
N ASN A 5 0.70 -17.08 -15.35
CA ASN A 5 -0.27 -16.23 -16.01
C ASN A 5 -1.48 -16.13 -15.06
N TYR A 6 -1.68 -14.95 -14.49
CA TYR A 6 -2.90 -14.63 -13.78
C TYR A 6 -3.91 -14.02 -14.74
N ASP A 7 -5.18 -14.31 -14.51
CA ASP A 7 -6.28 -13.81 -15.32
C ASP A 7 -6.66 -12.37 -14.93
N PHE A 8 -6.29 -11.95 -13.72
CA PHE A 8 -6.44 -10.58 -13.21
C PHE A 8 -5.42 -10.29 -12.10
N TRP A 9 -5.21 -9.01 -11.84
CA TRP A 9 -4.29 -8.52 -10.82
C TRP A 9 -4.96 -7.54 -9.87
N LEU A 10 -4.62 -7.65 -8.60
CA LEU A 10 -4.85 -6.59 -7.62
C LEU A 10 -3.50 -6.08 -7.13
N LEU A 11 -3.40 -4.77 -6.95
CA LEU A 11 -2.18 -4.11 -6.49
C LEU A 11 -2.49 -3.26 -5.26
N ASP A 12 -1.60 -3.27 -4.28
CA ASP A 12 -1.53 -2.16 -3.34
C ASP A 12 -1.00 -0.93 -4.07
N LEU A 13 -1.25 0.27 -3.53
CA LEU A 13 -0.87 1.52 -4.18
C LEU A 13 0.43 2.09 -3.60
N ASP A 14 0.39 2.56 -2.36
CA ASP A 14 1.54 3.22 -1.71
C ASP A 14 2.64 2.22 -1.33
N GLY A 15 3.85 2.45 -1.80
CA GLY A 15 4.97 1.52 -1.60
C GLY A 15 5.01 0.36 -2.62
N THR A 16 4.02 0.27 -3.51
CA THR A 16 3.93 -0.78 -4.54
C THR A 16 3.95 -0.20 -5.95
N VAL A 17 2.98 0.61 -6.30
CA VAL A 17 2.89 1.30 -7.60
C VAL A 17 3.45 2.71 -7.51
N VAL A 18 3.09 3.42 -6.45
CA VAL A 18 3.51 4.81 -6.18
C VAL A 18 4.18 4.93 -4.83
N ASP A 19 4.90 6.02 -4.64
CA ASP A 19 5.39 6.43 -3.33
C ASP A 19 5.49 7.97 -3.26
N VAL A 20 5.84 8.49 -2.09
CA VAL A 20 6.08 9.91 -1.87
C VAL A 20 7.55 10.20 -1.61
N ARG A 21 7.99 11.40 -1.97
CA ARG A 21 9.35 11.84 -1.67
C ARG A 21 9.56 11.97 -0.17
N GLN A 22 10.71 11.49 0.32
CA GLN A 22 11.09 11.50 1.74
C GLN A 22 10.89 12.85 2.46
N PRO A 23 11.23 14.00 1.85
CA PRO A 23 10.98 15.29 2.49
C PRO A 23 9.52 15.53 2.87
N TYR A 24 8.58 15.03 2.04
CA TYR A 24 7.15 15.13 2.32
C TYR A 24 6.74 14.31 3.55
N VAL A 25 7.26 13.09 3.68
CA VAL A 25 7.03 12.24 4.86
C VAL A 25 7.45 12.98 6.13
N HIS A 26 8.62 13.60 6.12
CA HIS A 26 9.13 14.33 7.28
C HIS A 26 8.32 15.59 7.57
N GLU A 27 7.87 16.30 6.53
CA GLU A 27 7.03 17.50 6.65
C GLU A 27 5.67 17.15 7.29
N VAL A 28 4.96 16.16 6.76
CA VAL A 28 3.65 15.75 7.28
C VAL A 28 3.75 15.25 8.71
N VAL A 29 4.68 14.33 9.00
CA VAL A 29 4.84 13.79 10.36
C VAL A 29 5.32 14.87 11.34
N GLY A 30 6.19 15.76 10.89
CA GLY A 30 6.64 16.91 11.68
C GLY A 30 5.46 17.83 12.04
N ALA A 31 4.62 18.18 11.06
CA ALA A 31 3.45 19.03 11.29
C ALA A 31 2.41 18.37 12.22
N VAL A 32 2.23 17.05 12.14
CA VAL A 32 1.43 16.30 13.11
C VAL A 32 2.04 16.39 14.50
N GLY A 33 3.35 16.18 14.61
CA GLY A 33 4.10 16.28 15.87
C GLY A 33 3.96 17.65 16.53
N ASP A 34 4.09 18.72 15.74
CA ASP A 34 3.92 20.10 16.24
C ASP A 34 2.53 20.34 16.83
N ARG A 35 1.48 19.81 16.19
CA ARG A 35 0.10 19.94 16.69
C ARG A 35 -0.17 19.12 17.94
N LEU A 36 0.51 17.98 18.09
CA LEU A 36 0.39 17.12 19.27
C LEU A 36 1.40 17.46 20.37
N GLY A 37 2.33 18.39 20.12
CA GLY A 37 3.40 18.75 21.07
C GLY A 37 4.44 17.64 21.24
N VAL A 38 4.65 16.79 20.24
CA VAL A 38 5.58 15.65 20.26
C VAL A 38 6.54 15.72 19.08
N GLY A 39 7.85 15.76 19.34
CA GLY A 39 8.86 15.71 18.29
C GLY A 39 9.03 14.27 17.75
N PHE A 40 9.10 14.13 16.42
CA PHE A 40 9.49 12.90 15.75
C PHE A 40 10.83 13.09 15.01
N THR A 41 11.71 12.10 15.11
CA THR A 41 12.94 12.04 14.29
C THR A 41 12.61 11.53 12.90
N ASP A 42 13.49 11.76 11.91
CA ASP A 42 13.36 11.24 10.55
C ASP A 42 13.16 9.73 10.50
N ARG A 43 13.86 9.00 11.39
CA ARG A 43 13.70 7.55 11.51
C ARG A 43 12.32 7.15 12.03
N GLU A 44 11.79 7.92 12.98
CA GLU A 44 10.42 7.69 13.50
C GLU A 44 9.37 8.07 12.46
N ALA A 45 9.58 9.13 11.69
CA ALA A 45 8.71 9.49 10.57
C ALA A 45 8.68 8.37 9.50
N SER A 46 9.83 7.83 9.13
CA SER A 46 9.91 6.68 8.24
C SER A 46 9.24 5.42 8.82
N LEU A 47 9.36 5.19 10.14
CA LEU A 47 8.65 4.10 10.82
C LEU A 47 7.14 4.28 10.81
N ILE A 48 6.66 5.51 10.96
CA ILE A 48 5.23 5.84 10.90
C ILE A 48 4.69 5.54 9.51
N TRP A 49 5.41 5.92 8.48
CA TRP A 49 4.98 5.83 7.10
C TRP A 49 5.08 4.41 6.53
N TYR A 50 6.25 3.79 6.66
CA TYR A 50 6.57 2.51 6.01
C TYR A 50 6.63 1.31 6.97
N GLY A 51 6.64 1.56 8.27
CA GLY A 51 6.91 0.54 9.27
C GLY A 51 5.72 -0.38 9.57
N PRO A 52 6.01 -1.55 10.17
CA PRO A 52 4.97 -2.44 10.66
C PRO A 52 4.10 -1.78 11.72
N GLY A 53 2.78 -2.01 11.65
CA GLY A 53 1.84 -1.41 12.60
C GLY A 53 2.20 -1.63 14.06
N GLN A 54 2.65 -2.84 14.44
CA GLN A 54 3.05 -3.13 15.82
C GLN A 54 4.26 -2.30 16.29
N ALA A 55 5.25 -2.09 15.43
CA ALA A 55 6.43 -1.26 15.76
C ALA A 55 6.04 0.21 15.92
N ARG A 56 5.14 0.70 15.08
CA ARG A 56 4.56 2.05 15.15
C ARG A 56 3.78 2.25 16.44
N GLU A 57 2.85 1.34 16.78
CA GLU A 57 2.07 1.41 18.03
C GLU A 57 2.97 1.36 19.27
N ALA A 58 4.00 0.51 19.27
CA ALA A 58 4.97 0.46 20.35
C ALA A 58 5.77 1.77 20.48
N MET A 59 6.06 2.44 19.38
CA MET A 59 6.72 3.74 19.37
C MET A 59 5.78 4.83 19.89
N PHE A 60 4.52 4.88 19.45
CA PHE A 60 3.52 5.81 19.96
C PHE A 60 3.33 5.65 21.49
N ALA A 61 3.19 4.42 21.97
CA ALA A 61 3.07 4.15 23.41
C ALA A 61 4.28 4.67 24.20
N ARG A 62 5.52 4.48 23.70
CA ARG A 62 6.73 5.01 24.36
C ARG A 62 6.78 6.53 24.41
N LYS A 63 6.20 7.21 23.42
CA LYS A 63 6.12 8.68 23.34
C LYS A 63 4.91 9.28 24.03
N GLY A 64 3.99 8.45 24.54
CA GLY A 64 2.74 8.91 25.10
C GLY A 64 1.78 9.50 24.07
N VAL A 65 1.91 9.07 22.83
CA VAL A 65 1.03 9.50 21.71
C VAL A 65 -0.16 8.55 21.64
N ASP A 66 -1.35 9.12 21.64
CA ASP A 66 -2.57 8.38 21.33
C ASP A 66 -2.67 8.16 19.82
N SER A 67 -2.84 6.91 19.41
CA SER A 67 -2.84 6.53 17.99
C SER A 67 -4.02 7.13 17.23
N GLU A 68 -5.20 7.17 17.83
CA GLU A 68 -6.40 7.74 17.22
C GLU A 68 -6.24 9.25 17.00
N ALA A 69 -5.77 9.96 18.03
CA ALA A 69 -5.48 11.38 17.94
C ALA A 69 -4.40 11.68 16.88
N PHE A 70 -3.36 10.82 16.77
CA PHE A 70 -2.34 10.96 15.74
C PHE A 70 -2.95 10.90 14.34
N TRP A 71 -3.73 9.86 14.05
CA TRP A 71 -4.33 9.69 12.73
C TRP A 71 -5.37 10.74 12.41
N ALA A 72 -6.14 11.20 13.38
CA ALA A 72 -7.07 12.31 13.17
C ALA A 72 -6.34 13.58 12.69
N VAL A 73 -5.24 13.95 13.38
CA VAL A 73 -4.42 15.11 12.97
C VAL A 73 -3.69 14.84 11.64
N PHE A 74 -3.21 13.61 11.43
CA PHE A 74 -2.56 13.23 10.19
C PHE A 74 -3.46 13.47 8.97
N HIS A 75 -4.71 13.04 9.01
CA HIS A 75 -5.68 13.25 7.93
C HIS A 75 -6.04 14.72 7.70
N GLU A 76 -5.83 15.60 8.68
CA GLU A 76 -5.98 17.05 8.49
C GLU A 76 -4.75 17.70 7.85
N VAL A 77 -3.58 17.10 8.06
CA VAL A 77 -2.29 17.63 7.58
C VAL A 77 -1.96 17.12 6.17
N ASP A 78 -2.20 15.83 5.91
CA ASP A 78 -1.95 15.18 4.62
C ASP A 78 -2.99 15.65 3.60
N ARG A 79 -2.64 16.67 2.82
CA ARG A 79 -3.54 17.34 1.88
C ARG A 79 -3.42 16.79 0.48
N PRO A 80 -4.54 16.65 -0.25
CA PRO A 80 -4.56 16.06 -1.59
C PRO A 80 -3.56 16.66 -2.56
N GLU A 81 -3.51 17.99 -2.64
CA GLU A 81 -2.64 18.70 -3.57
C GLU A 81 -1.17 18.48 -3.26
N SER A 82 -0.79 18.62 -1.98
CA SER A 82 0.59 18.41 -1.53
C SER A 82 1.02 16.96 -1.65
N ARG A 83 0.10 16.02 -1.34
CA ARG A 83 0.33 14.59 -1.50
C ARG A 83 0.57 14.24 -2.97
N ALA A 84 -0.28 14.72 -3.87
CA ALA A 84 -0.16 14.49 -5.31
C ALA A 84 1.15 15.05 -5.87
N GLU A 85 1.54 16.28 -5.50
CA GLU A 85 2.80 16.90 -5.91
C GLU A 85 4.04 16.14 -5.40
N ALA A 86 3.95 15.57 -4.21
CA ALA A 86 5.05 14.81 -3.61
C ALA A 86 5.15 13.37 -4.12
N SER A 87 4.08 12.84 -4.72
CA SER A 87 4.02 11.46 -5.21
C SER A 87 4.82 11.24 -6.49
N TYR A 88 5.21 9.99 -6.71
CA TYR A 88 5.84 9.52 -7.95
C TYR A 88 5.49 8.07 -8.20
N VAL A 89 5.52 7.66 -9.48
CA VAL A 89 5.39 6.26 -9.88
C VAL A 89 6.76 5.58 -9.82
N TYR A 90 6.83 4.37 -9.31
CA TYR A 90 8.05 3.56 -9.42
C TYR A 90 8.33 3.21 -10.88
N GLU A 91 9.61 3.25 -11.29
CA GLU A 91 10.01 2.98 -12.68
C GLU A 91 9.61 1.58 -13.15
N ASP A 92 9.73 0.58 -12.29
CA ASP A 92 9.32 -0.79 -12.59
C ASP A 92 7.78 -0.93 -12.65
N ALA A 93 7.04 -0.19 -11.83
CA ALA A 93 5.58 -0.14 -11.93
C ALA A 93 5.14 0.49 -13.27
N ALA A 94 5.76 1.60 -13.66
CA ALA A 94 5.48 2.25 -14.94
C ALA A 94 5.81 1.33 -16.15
N ALA A 95 6.82 0.47 -16.02
CA ALA A 95 7.21 -0.48 -17.06
C ALA A 95 6.36 -1.76 -17.06
N THR A 96 5.63 -2.06 -15.99
CA THR A 96 4.97 -3.37 -15.82
C THR A 96 3.46 -3.28 -15.80
N VAL A 97 2.91 -2.32 -15.02
CA VAL A 97 1.46 -2.29 -14.75
C VAL A 97 0.62 -2.11 -16.01
N PRO A 98 0.97 -1.22 -16.96
CA PRO A 98 0.21 -1.06 -18.21
C PRO A 98 0.19 -2.30 -19.11
N ASP A 99 1.16 -3.21 -18.95
CA ASP A 99 1.33 -4.42 -19.78
C ASP A 99 0.79 -5.69 -19.07
N LEU A 100 0.25 -5.57 -17.86
CA LEU A 100 -0.39 -6.68 -17.15
C LEU A 100 -1.55 -7.23 -18.00
N GLN A 101 -1.66 -8.54 -18.04
CA GLN A 101 -2.74 -9.18 -18.78
C GLN A 101 -3.99 -9.30 -17.89
N GLY A 102 -5.15 -9.03 -18.48
CA GLY A 102 -6.44 -9.05 -17.79
C GLY A 102 -6.74 -7.77 -17.00
N PRO A 103 -7.87 -7.73 -16.30
CA PRO A 103 -8.26 -6.60 -15.46
C PRO A 103 -7.29 -6.35 -14.31
N VAL A 104 -7.06 -5.07 -14.00
CA VAL A 104 -6.18 -4.64 -12.91
C VAL A 104 -6.95 -3.76 -11.93
N GLY A 105 -6.92 -4.12 -10.65
CA GLY A 105 -7.53 -3.31 -9.58
C GLY A 105 -6.53 -2.87 -8.53
N VAL A 106 -6.91 -1.85 -7.79
CA VAL A 106 -6.16 -1.35 -6.61
C VAL A 106 -6.93 -1.63 -5.34
N VAL A 107 -6.23 -2.10 -4.30
CA VAL A 107 -6.75 -2.20 -2.93
C VAL A 107 -5.77 -1.52 -1.99
N THR A 108 -6.10 -0.32 -1.51
CA THR A 108 -5.16 0.53 -0.77
C THR A 108 -5.68 0.93 0.61
N HIS A 109 -4.76 1.16 1.55
CA HIS A 109 -5.05 1.82 2.83
C HIS A 109 -5.11 3.36 2.70
N CYS A 110 -4.74 3.92 1.54
CA CYS A 110 -4.84 5.34 1.29
C CYS A 110 -6.32 5.78 1.26
N GLN A 111 -6.58 6.94 1.80
CA GLN A 111 -7.95 7.49 1.83
C GLN A 111 -8.38 7.94 0.43
N GLU A 112 -9.66 7.77 0.10
CA GLU A 112 -10.21 8.10 -1.22
C GLU A 112 -9.92 9.55 -1.64
N TYR A 113 -10.04 10.51 -0.69
CA TYR A 113 -9.79 11.92 -0.96
C TYR A 113 -8.32 12.25 -1.31
N LEU A 114 -7.37 11.34 -1.01
CA LEU A 114 -5.96 11.41 -1.42
C LEU A 114 -5.69 10.60 -2.68
N THR A 115 -6.28 9.41 -2.77
CA THR A 115 -6.03 8.43 -3.86
C THR A 115 -6.42 9.02 -5.22
N GLY A 116 -7.62 9.56 -5.36
CA GLY A 116 -8.07 10.15 -6.62
C GLY A 116 -7.13 11.23 -7.17
N PRO A 117 -6.82 12.30 -6.40
CA PRO A 117 -5.87 13.33 -6.80
C PRO A 117 -4.46 12.82 -7.12
N VAL A 118 -3.96 11.78 -6.42
CA VAL A 118 -2.66 11.17 -6.73
C VAL A 118 -2.69 10.48 -8.08
N LEU A 119 -3.72 9.65 -8.35
CA LEU A 119 -3.86 8.95 -9.63
C LEU A 119 -4.01 9.93 -10.80
N GLU A 120 -4.77 11.02 -10.62
CA GLU A 120 -4.94 12.08 -11.62
C GLU A 120 -3.64 12.82 -11.90
N ALA A 121 -2.92 13.25 -10.85
CA ALA A 121 -1.69 14.03 -11.00
C ALA A 121 -0.54 13.21 -11.64
N LEU A 122 -0.53 11.89 -11.43
CA LEU A 122 0.45 10.99 -12.01
C LEU A 122 0.03 10.43 -13.38
N ASP A 123 -1.19 10.74 -13.85
CA ASP A 123 -1.76 10.26 -15.12
C ASP A 123 -1.76 8.71 -15.24
N ILE A 124 -2.15 8.04 -14.14
CA ILE A 124 -2.17 6.57 -14.04
C ILE A 124 -3.55 6.01 -13.71
N GLY A 125 -4.58 6.86 -13.66
CA GLY A 125 -5.94 6.42 -13.36
C GLY A 125 -6.45 5.34 -14.32
N ASP A 126 -6.12 5.47 -15.59
CA ASP A 126 -6.54 4.55 -16.66
C ASP A 126 -5.80 3.20 -16.63
N TRP A 127 -4.83 3.01 -15.71
CA TRP A 127 -4.19 1.70 -15.53
C TRP A 127 -5.06 0.70 -14.78
N PHE A 128 -6.10 1.18 -14.11
CA PHE A 128 -6.89 0.40 -13.17
C PHE A 128 -8.37 0.38 -13.55
N ASP A 129 -8.94 -0.81 -13.59
CA ASP A 129 -10.38 -1.03 -13.83
C ASP A 129 -11.21 -0.76 -12.57
N THR A 130 -10.63 -0.89 -11.39
CA THR A 130 -11.26 -0.57 -10.10
C THR A 130 -10.25 -0.08 -9.06
N VAL A 131 -10.72 0.76 -8.12
CA VAL A 131 -9.93 1.25 -7.00
C VAL A 131 -10.76 1.13 -5.72
N VAL A 132 -10.32 0.29 -4.79
CA VAL A 132 -10.94 0.11 -3.48
C VAL A 132 -10.04 0.70 -2.39
N CYS A 133 -10.52 1.77 -1.76
CA CYS A 133 -9.90 2.35 -0.58
C CYS A 133 -10.44 1.65 0.68
N CYS A 134 -9.54 1.16 1.53
CA CYS A 134 -9.91 0.55 2.80
C CYS A 134 -10.48 1.59 3.75
N THR A 135 -11.60 1.27 4.38
CA THR A 135 -12.33 2.11 5.35
C THR A 135 -12.85 1.25 6.50
N HIS A 136 -13.51 1.88 7.46
CA HIS A 136 -14.21 1.12 8.51
C HIS A 136 -15.39 0.29 7.95
N GLU A 137 -15.94 0.66 6.81
CA GLU A 137 -17.06 -0.05 6.17
C GLU A 137 -16.57 -1.18 5.27
N THR A 138 -15.47 -0.96 4.54
CA THR A 138 -14.89 -1.96 3.63
C THR A 138 -13.93 -2.93 4.32
N GLY A 139 -13.46 -2.61 5.53
CA GLY A 139 -12.41 -3.34 6.22
C GLY A 139 -11.00 -2.88 5.84
N TRP A 140 -10.01 -3.39 6.57
CA TRP A 140 -8.58 -3.05 6.43
C TRP A 140 -7.78 -4.32 6.20
N LYS A 141 -6.88 -4.34 5.21
CA LYS A 141 -5.97 -5.48 5.02
C LYS A 141 -5.27 -5.84 6.36
N PRO A 142 -5.25 -7.08 6.82
CA PRO A 142 -5.44 -8.32 6.05
C PRO A 142 -6.89 -8.88 6.00
N ASP A 143 -7.92 -8.10 6.36
CA ASP A 143 -9.31 -8.51 6.12
C ASP A 143 -9.49 -8.75 4.61
N PRO A 144 -10.10 -9.86 4.18
CA PRO A 144 -10.32 -10.15 2.76
C PRO A 144 -11.38 -9.26 2.11
N THR A 145 -12.27 -8.64 2.87
CA THR A 145 -13.43 -7.92 2.35
C THR A 145 -13.07 -6.89 1.26
N PRO A 146 -12.08 -5.96 1.43
CA PRO A 146 -11.75 -5.01 0.37
C PRO A 146 -11.17 -5.68 -0.89
N VAL A 147 -10.50 -6.83 -0.73
CA VAL A 147 -9.99 -7.63 -1.86
C VAL A 147 -11.15 -8.29 -2.60
N GLU A 148 -12.10 -8.89 -1.88
CA GLU A 148 -13.31 -9.50 -2.45
C GLU A 148 -14.18 -8.46 -3.17
N MET A 149 -14.27 -7.24 -2.64
CA MET A 149 -14.96 -6.12 -3.30
C MET A 149 -14.29 -5.77 -4.62
N ALA A 150 -12.97 -5.61 -4.64
CA ALA A 150 -12.24 -5.33 -5.88
C ALA A 150 -12.42 -6.45 -6.92
N VAL A 151 -12.37 -7.71 -6.51
CA VAL A 151 -12.64 -8.87 -7.39
C VAL A 151 -14.07 -8.83 -7.94
N ALA A 152 -15.04 -8.42 -7.13
CA ALA A 152 -16.44 -8.31 -7.57
C ALA A 152 -16.66 -7.18 -8.57
N ASP A 153 -15.93 -6.07 -8.44
CA ASP A 153 -15.97 -4.92 -9.35
C ASP A 153 -15.29 -5.23 -10.70
N LEU A 154 -14.22 -6.04 -10.67
CA LEU A 154 -13.57 -6.53 -11.89
C LEU A 154 -14.48 -7.56 -12.58
N ASP A 155 -14.63 -7.50 -13.90
CA ASP A 155 -15.33 -8.54 -14.65
C ASP A 155 -14.45 -9.81 -14.77
N THR A 156 -14.32 -10.50 -13.64
CA THR A 156 -13.49 -11.71 -13.52
C THR A 156 -14.23 -13.00 -13.88
N ARG A 157 -15.37 -12.91 -14.56
CA ARG A 157 -16.18 -14.09 -14.93
C ARG A 157 -15.37 -15.05 -15.82
N GLY A 158 -15.15 -16.25 -15.29
CA GLY A 158 -14.36 -17.29 -15.96
C GLY A 158 -12.88 -17.29 -15.60
N ALA A 159 -12.43 -16.33 -14.80
CA ALA A 159 -11.06 -16.33 -14.28
C ALA A 159 -10.81 -17.55 -13.37
N GLN A 160 -9.63 -18.15 -13.51
CA GLN A 160 -9.21 -19.33 -12.76
C GLN A 160 -8.19 -18.96 -11.68
N ALA A 161 -7.41 -17.91 -11.91
CA ALA A 161 -6.32 -17.50 -11.05
C ALA A 161 -6.18 -15.99 -10.99
N GLY A 162 -6.14 -15.44 -9.79
CA GLY A 162 -5.82 -14.03 -9.52
C GLY A 162 -4.69 -13.89 -8.55
N ALA A 163 -3.99 -12.77 -8.62
CA ALA A 163 -2.94 -12.44 -7.66
C ALA A 163 -3.12 -11.04 -7.11
N MET A 164 -2.63 -10.82 -5.87
CA MET A 164 -2.48 -9.51 -5.30
C MET A 164 -1.02 -9.27 -4.94
N ALA A 165 -0.46 -8.18 -5.47
CA ALA A 165 0.88 -7.73 -5.16
C ALA A 165 0.85 -6.51 -4.22
N GLY A 166 1.73 -6.51 -3.22
CA GLY A 166 1.88 -5.40 -2.29
C GLY A 166 3.21 -5.43 -1.56
N ASP A 167 3.61 -4.30 -0.99
CA ASP A 167 4.89 -4.16 -0.30
C ASP A 167 4.85 -4.62 1.17
N GLY A 168 3.66 -4.87 1.70
CA GLY A 168 3.45 -5.26 3.08
C GLY A 168 2.97 -6.69 3.28
N PRO A 169 3.29 -7.31 4.43
CA PRO A 169 2.76 -8.64 4.78
C PRO A 169 1.22 -8.70 4.82
N ARG A 170 0.57 -7.56 5.10
CA ARG A 170 -0.89 -7.46 5.15
C ARG A 170 -1.54 -7.63 3.78
N ASP A 171 -0.86 -7.22 2.72
CA ASP A 171 -1.34 -7.37 1.34
C ASP A 171 -1.36 -8.85 0.95
N VAL A 172 -0.24 -9.52 1.20
CA VAL A 172 -0.12 -10.97 0.96
C VAL A 172 -1.13 -11.75 1.79
N GLN A 173 -1.31 -11.39 3.05
CA GLN A 173 -2.25 -12.07 3.91
C GLN A 173 -3.71 -11.81 3.49
N ALA A 174 -4.04 -10.60 3.03
CA ALA A 174 -5.35 -10.29 2.48
C ALA A 174 -5.63 -11.09 1.20
N ALA A 175 -4.62 -11.20 0.31
CA ALA A 175 -4.69 -12.06 -0.88
C ALA A 175 -5.03 -13.51 -0.51
N HIS A 176 -4.26 -14.12 0.39
CA HIS A 176 -4.48 -15.50 0.82
C HIS A 176 -5.84 -15.69 1.50
N ASN A 177 -6.27 -14.72 2.32
CA ASN A 177 -7.58 -14.78 2.99
C ASN A 177 -8.74 -14.70 1.99
N ALA A 178 -8.53 -14.01 0.85
CA ALA A 178 -9.49 -13.93 -0.26
C ALA A 178 -9.32 -15.07 -1.29
N GLY A 179 -8.41 -16.03 -1.05
CA GLY A 179 -8.17 -17.17 -1.94
C GLY A 179 -7.34 -16.84 -3.20
N LEU A 180 -6.61 -15.73 -3.19
CA LEU A 180 -5.71 -15.32 -4.26
C LEU A 180 -4.26 -15.69 -3.94
N ASP A 181 -3.42 -15.73 -4.98
CA ASP A 181 -1.98 -15.81 -4.79
C ASP A 181 -1.43 -14.46 -4.28
N GLY A 182 -0.57 -14.51 -3.27
CA GLY A 182 0.08 -13.33 -2.72
C GLY A 182 1.47 -13.10 -3.32
N VAL A 183 1.75 -11.86 -3.72
CA VAL A 183 3.06 -11.42 -4.20
C VAL A 183 3.59 -10.32 -3.27
N HIS A 184 4.73 -10.57 -2.64
CA HIS A 184 5.42 -9.61 -1.79
C HIS A 184 6.46 -8.84 -2.60
N VAL A 185 6.22 -7.56 -2.84
CA VAL A 185 7.16 -6.65 -3.49
C VAL A 185 8.05 -6.02 -2.41
N ALA A 186 9.27 -6.53 -2.25
CA ALA A 186 10.15 -6.22 -1.13
C ALA A 186 10.93 -4.88 -1.31
N ARG A 187 10.23 -3.78 -1.57
CA ARG A 187 10.84 -2.46 -1.81
C ARG A 187 11.44 -1.83 -0.57
N HIS A 188 10.73 -1.94 0.52
CA HIS A 188 11.12 -1.31 1.78
C HIS A 188 11.63 -2.37 2.75
N ASP A 189 12.89 -2.83 2.56
CA ASP A 189 13.60 -3.66 3.53
C ASP A 189 13.92 -2.83 4.80
N HIS A 190 12.87 -2.37 5.49
CA HIS A 190 13.05 -1.71 6.76
C HIS A 190 13.49 -2.74 7.81
N PRO A 191 14.57 -2.48 8.59
CA PRO A 191 15.02 -3.42 9.63
C PRO A 191 13.92 -3.84 10.60
N ALA A 192 12.93 -2.97 10.88
CA ALA A 192 11.76 -3.29 11.67
C ALA A 192 10.79 -4.28 11.00
N ARG A 193 10.87 -4.47 9.68
CA ARG A 193 10.10 -5.50 8.96
C ARG A 193 10.73 -6.88 9.05
N ALA A 194 12.05 -6.95 9.31
CA ALA A 194 12.76 -8.22 9.47
C ALA A 194 12.52 -8.86 10.85
N GLU A 195 12.23 -8.06 11.88
CA GLU A 195 11.97 -8.54 13.23
C GLU A 195 10.46 -8.72 13.45
N GLY A 196 9.96 -9.96 13.37
CA GLY A 196 8.58 -10.31 13.71
C GLY A 196 7.57 -10.22 12.57
N THR A 197 8.02 -10.17 11.32
CA THR A 197 7.13 -10.36 10.17
C THR A 197 6.64 -11.82 10.19
N PRO A 198 5.31 -12.09 10.21
CA PRO A 198 4.82 -13.44 9.98
C PRO A 198 5.46 -14.00 8.72
N ALA A 199 5.88 -15.24 8.77
CA ALA A 199 6.41 -15.89 7.58
C ALA A 199 5.38 -15.74 6.46
N LEU A 200 5.82 -15.17 5.33
CA LEU A 200 4.98 -15.01 4.14
C LEU A 200 4.93 -16.37 3.43
N ASP A 201 4.49 -17.41 4.16
CA ASP A 201 4.42 -18.77 3.67
C ASP A 201 3.52 -18.85 2.44
N GLY A 202 4.09 -19.36 1.35
CA GLY A 202 3.38 -19.51 0.08
C GLY A 202 3.38 -18.26 -0.83
N ALA A 203 3.89 -17.11 -0.36
CA ALA A 203 3.99 -15.91 -1.18
C ALA A 203 5.16 -16.00 -2.18
N THR A 204 4.93 -15.48 -3.39
CA THR A 204 6.02 -15.14 -4.29
C THR A 204 6.68 -13.85 -3.80
N ARG A 205 8.01 -13.86 -3.63
CA ARG A 205 8.75 -12.64 -3.24
C ARG A 205 9.56 -12.13 -4.42
N VAL A 206 9.38 -10.85 -4.74
CA VAL A 206 10.11 -10.12 -5.78
C VAL A 206 10.72 -8.84 -5.19
N GLN A 207 11.75 -8.30 -5.82
CA GLN A 207 12.32 -7.01 -5.43
C GLN A 207 11.62 -5.87 -6.17
N THR A 208 11.23 -6.13 -7.40
CA THR A 208 10.57 -5.18 -8.30
C THR A 208 9.41 -5.88 -9.01
N LEU A 209 8.46 -5.11 -9.54
CA LEU A 209 7.36 -5.69 -10.32
C LEU A 209 7.84 -6.30 -11.64
N THR A 210 8.96 -5.84 -12.19
CA THR A 210 9.56 -6.44 -13.40
C THR A 210 10.02 -7.89 -13.19
N ASP A 211 10.35 -8.26 -11.94
CA ASP A 211 10.76 -9.65 -11.61
C ASP A 211 9.61 -10.66 -11.75
N LEU A 212 8.36 -10.18 -11.95
CA LEU A 212 7.20 -11.05 -12.18
C LEU A 212 7.27 -11.81 -13.51
N TRP A 213 8.07 -11.32 -14.46
CA TRP A 213 8.22 -11.88 -15.81
C TRP A 213 9.44 -12.79 -15.96
N ASP A 214 10.34 -12.79 -14.99
CA ASP A 214 11.57 -13.60 -14.96
C ASP A 214 11.32 -15.00 -14.32
#